data_a20d24eb90045c18913c190d7e28a6cf
#
_entry.id   a20d24eb90045c18913c190d7e28a6cf
#
_cell.length_a   1.000
_cell.length_b   1.000
_cell.length_c   1.000
_cell.angle_alpha   90.00
_cell.angle_beta   90.00
_cell.angle_gamma   90.00
#
_symmetry.space_group_name_H-M   'P 1'
#
loop_
_entity.id
_entity.type
_entity.pdbx_description
1 polymer ?
#
loop_
_entity_poly.entity_id
_entity_poly.type
_entity_poly.pdbx_seq_one_letter_code
_entity_poly.pdbx_strand_id
1 'polypeptide(L)'
;TLIAFFLISIWYLFKSTPLEALSLEPDSEQIHRGKTIYEKNCSSCHGTQAEGQNPNSPKGEMNENGSYIAPALNGTGHAWHHSNEVLFKTVKEGSIDSDSPMRGFGDRLSDEKIVTVIQYFKSLWPEKIRTHHAMRIQ
;
A
#
# COMPACT_ATOMS: atom_id res chain seq x y z
N THR A 1 37.40 -7.92 6.75
CA THR A 1 38.07 -7.29 7.93
C THR A 1 37.02 -6.95 8.96
N LEU A 2 37.34 -6.88 10.28
CA LEU A 2 36.46 -6.57 11.40
C LEU A 2 35.71 -5.26 11.20
N ILE A 3 36.28 -4.25 10.54
CA ILE A 3 35.68 -2.96 10.22
C ILE A 3 34.49 -3.13 9.25
N ALA A 4 34.59 -4.00 8.25
CA ALA A 4 33.51 -4.25 7.31
C ALA A 4 32.30 -4.92 7.99
N PHE A 5 32.53 -5.86 8.90
CA PHE A 5 31.48 -6.49 9.70
C PHE A 5 30.82 -5.50 10.65
N PHE A 6 31.58 -4.57 11.23
CA PHE A 6 31.05 -3.55 12.13
C PHE A 6 30.18 -2.52 11.39
N LEU A 7 30.58 -2.09 10.18
CA LEU A 7 29.79 -1.18 9.35
C LEU A 7 28.51 -1.84 8.82
N ILE A 8 28.56 -3.12 8.46
CA ILE A 8 27.39 -3.89 8.03
C ILE A 8 26.39 -4.05 9.19
N SER A 9 26.88 -4.37 10.41
CA SER A 9 26.01 -4.51 11.58
C SER A 9 25.36 -3.17 11.98
N ILE A 10 26.07 -2.06 11.88
CA ILE A 10 25.50 -0.72 12.12
C ILE A 10 24.43 -0.40 11.09
N TRP A 11 24.65 -0.73 9.81
CA TRP A 11 23.66 -0.49 8.75
C TRP A 11 22.34 -1.27 8.98
N TYR A 12 22.44 -2.52 9.48
CA TYR A 12 21.26 -3.32 9.84
C TYR A 12 20.50 -2.76 11.07
N LEU A 13 21.18 -2.15 12.01
CA LEU A 13 20.58 -1.57 13.22
C LEU A 13 19.78 -0.28 12.95
N PHE A 14 20.01 0.39 11.81
CA PHE A 14 19.33 1.64 11.43
C PHE A 14 18.29 1.45 10.32
N LYS A 15 18.01 0.22 9.89
CA LYS A 15 16.99 -0.04 8.87
C LYS A 15 15.61 -0.03 9.54
N SER A 16 14.80 0.99 9.22
CA SER A 16 13.42 1.06 9.70
C SER A 16 12.61 -0.18 9.29
N THR A 17 11.74 -0.61 10.17
CA THR A 17 10.76 -1.66 9.83
C THR A 17 9.77 -1.16 8.76
N PRO A 18 9.10 -2.05 8.00
CA PRO A 18 8.07 -1.65 7.04
C PRO A 18 6.99 -0.76 7.65
N LEU A 19 6.58 -1.02 8.89
CA LEU A 19 5.52 -0.24 9.57
C LEU A 19 6.01 1.14 9.97
N GLU A 20 7.23 1.26 10.49
CA GLU A 20 7.87 2.56 10.76
C GLU A 20 8.01 3.38 9.47
N ALA A 21 8.47 2.75 8.38
CA ALA A 21 8.60 3.43 7.09
C ALA A 21 7.24 3.93 6.55
N LEU A 22 6.15 3.18 6.75
CA LEU A 22 4.79 3.60 6.36
C LEU A 22 4.24 4.76 7.20
N SER A 23 4.84 5.04 8.35
CA SER A 23 4.48 6.18 9.21
C SER A 23 5.21 7.46 8.84
N LEU A 24 6.20 7.39 7.96
CA LEU A 24 6.94 8.55 7.45
C LEU A 24 6.29 9.10 6.17
N GLU A 25 6.40 10.42 5.99
CA GLU A 25 6.00 11.05 4.73
C GLU A 25 7.02 10.69 3.63
N PRO A 26 6.57 10.17 2.48
CA PRO A 26 7.46 9.84 1.37
C PRO A 26 7.94 11.10 0.65
N ASP A 27 9.17 11.09 0.16
CA ASP A 27 9.67 12.11 -0.75
C ASP A 27 9.13 11.92 -2.18
N SER A 28 9.39 12.91 -3.06
CA SER A 28 8.90 12.89 -4.44
C SER A 28 9.46 11.72 -5.27
N GLU A 29 10.68 11.28 -5.00
CA GLU A 29 11.29 10.14 -5.69
C GLU A 29 10.65 8.83 -5.25
N GLN A 30 10.37 8.67 -3.97
CA GLN A 30 9.61 7.53 -3.44
C GLN A 30 8.21 7.44 -4.04
N ILE A 31 7.50 8.58 -4.15
CA ILE A 31 6.18 8.64 -4.78
C ILE A 31 6.28 8.23 -6.26
N HIS A 32 7.29 8.70 -6.99
CA HIS A 32 7.48 8.35 -8.39
C HIS A 32 7.76 6.84 -8.58
N ARG A 33 8.63 6.26 -7.74
CA ARG A 33 8.88 4.81 -7.74
C ARG A 33 7.62 4.03 -7.38
N GLY A 34 6.87 4.49 -6.39
CA GLY A 34 5.61 3.88 -5.99
C GLY A 34 4.56 3.87 -7.10
N LYS A 35 4.48 4.98 -7.86
CA LYS A 35 3.63 5.07 -9.06
C LYS A 35 3.99 4.00 -10.08
N THR A 36 5.27 3.85 -10.39
CA THR A 36 5.74 2.83 -11.34
C THR A 36 5.39 1.41 -10.91
N ILE A 37 5.53 1.10 -9.60
CA ILE A 37 5.14 -0.20 -9.05
C ILE A 37 3.62 -0.39 -9.14
N TYR A 38 2.86 0.65 -8.82
CA TYR A 38 1.39 0.66 -8.86
C TYR A 38 0.87 0.40 -10.28
N GLU A 39 1.36 1.14 -11.26
CA GLU A 39 0.96 1.01 -12.67
C GLU A 39 1.17 -0.42 -13.19
N LYS A 40 2.25 -1.06 -12.78
CA LYS A 40 2.60 -2.41 -13.22
C LYS A 40 1.78 -3.52 -12.54
N ASN A 41 1.41 -3.34 -11.27
CA ASN A 41 0.90 -4.44 -10.44
C ASN A 41 -0.53 -4.24 -9.94
N CYS A 42 -1.03 -3.01 -9.87
CA CYS A 42 -2.26 -2.67 -9.15
C CYS A 42 -3.32 -2.04 -10.07
N SER A 43 -2.88 -1.24 -11.05
CA SER A 43 -3.76 -0.40 -11.86
C SER A 43 -4.79 -1.16 -12.67
N SER A 44 -4.51 -2.40 -13.08
CA SER A 44 -5.44 -3.23 -13.85
C SER A 44 -6.74 -3.55 -13.09
N CYS A 45 -6.69 -3.58 -11.77
CA CYS A 45 -7.85 -3.83 -10.91
C CYS A 45 -8.32 -2.55 -10.20
N HIS A 46 -7.39 -1.75 -9.67
CA HIS A 46 -7.72 -0.58 -8.86
C HIS A 46 -7.84 0.73 -9.65
N GLY A 47 -7.72 0.67 -10.99
CA GLY A 47 -7.77 1.85 -11.87
C GLY A 47 -6.44 2.60 -11.96
N THR A 48 -6.22 3.34 -13.04
CA THR A 48 -4.95 4.04 -13.32
C THR A 48 -4.72 5.24 -12.40
N GLN A 49 -5.80 5.81 -11.84
CA GLN A 49 -5.79 6.90 -10.85
C GLN A 49 -6.23 6.40 -9.47
N ALA A 50 -6.15 5.09 -9.26
CA ALA A 50 -6.60 4.43 -8.05
C ALA A 50 -8.08 4.67 -7.72
N GLU A 51 -8.90 4.89 -8.72
CA GLU A 51 -10.33 5.17 -8.64
C GLU A 51 -11.20 3.94 -8.40
N GLY A 52 -10.58 2.75 -8.40
CA GLY A 52 -11.28 1.47 -8.29
C GLY A 52 -11.80 0.95 -9.62
N GLN A 53 -12.31 -0.27 -9.62
CA GLN A 53 -12.86 -0.92 -10.81
C GLN A 53 -14.20 -0.31 -11.24
N ASN A 54 -14.97 0.20 -10.29
CA ASN A 54 -16.21 0.93 -10.53
C ASN A 54 -16.23 2.23 -9.72
N PRO A 55 -16.03 3.41 -10.33
CA PRO A 55 -16.05 4.69 -9.63
C PRO A 55 -17.37 5.01 -8.93
N ASN A 56 -18.50 4.40 -9.35
CA ASN A 56 -19.79 4.56 -8.68
C ASN A 56 -19.92 3.68 -7.42
N SER A 57 -19.04 2.68 -7.26
CA SER A 57 -18.93 1.82 -6.09
C SER A 57 -17.49 1.83 -5.54
N PRO A 58 -16.99 2.99 -5.08
CA PRO A 58 -15.57 3.16 -4.75
C PRO A 58 -15.11 2.33 -3.54
N LYS A 59 -16.04 1.86 -2.71
CA LYS A 59 -15.70 1.00 -1.56
C LYS A 59 -15.34 -0.44 -1.97
N GLY A 60 -15.63 -0.82 -3.22
CA GLY A 60 -15.57 -2.21 -3.64
C GLY A 60 -16.70 -3.01 -2.98
N GLU A 61 -17.28 -3.92 -3.69
CA GLU A 61 -18.36 -4.79 -3.22
C GLU A 61 -18.55 -5.92 -4.22
N MET A 62 -19.41 -6.86 -3.93
CA MET A 62 -19.85 -7.82 -4.93
C MET A 62 -20.80 -7.16 -5.93
N ASN A 63 -20.57 -7.35 -7.21
CA ASN A 63 -21.53 -6.96 -8.24
C ASN A 63 -22.72 -7.93 -8.27
N GLU A 64 -23.74 -7.62 -9.10
CA GLU A 64 -24.95 -8.44 -9.26
C GLU A 64 -24.67 -9.88 -9.71
N ASN A 65 -23.50 -10.12 -10.31
CA ASN A 65 -23.07 -11.45 -10.76
C ASN A 65 -22.27 -12.21 -9.68
N GLY A 66 -22.16 -11.69 -8.48
CA GLY A 66 -21.39 -12.28 -7.39
C GLY A 66 -19.87 -12.17 -7.55
N SER A 67 -19.38 -11.27 -8.43
CA SER A 67 -17.95 -11.04 -8.61
C SER A 67 -17.48 -9.85 -7.76
N TYR A 68 -16.32 -9.97 -7.18
CA TYR A 68 -15.70 -8.92 -6.39
C TYR A 68 -15.26 -7.75 -7.26
N ILE A 69 -15.59 -6.54 -6.83
CA ILE A 69 -15.14 -5.27 -7.45
C ILE A 69 -13.99 -4.71 -6.64
N ALA A 70 -12.85 -4.44 -7.28
CA ALA A 70 -11.71 -3.85 -6.62
C ALA A 70 -12.01 -2.42 -6.13
N PRO A 71 -11.75 -2.09 -4.85
CA PRO A 71 -12.04 -0.77 -4.29
C PRO A 71 -11.09 0.30 -4.83
N ALA A 72 -11.52 1.55 -4.72
CA ALA A 72 -10.66 2.71 -4.90
C ALA A 72 -9.60 2.80 -3.80
N LEU A 73 -8.40 3.25 -4.15
CA LEU A 73 -7.27 3.45 -3.24
C LEU A 73 -6.86 4.93 -3.13
N ASN A 74 -7.56 5.85 -3.82
CA ASN A 74 -7.27 7.28 -3.86
C ASN A 74 -7.95 8.11 -2.75
N GLY A 75 -8.51 7.44 -1.75
CA GLY A 75 -9.22 8.07 -0.64
C GLY A 75 -10.74 8.11 -0.79
N THR A 76 -11.30 7.82 -1.97
CA THR A 76 -12.76 7.71 -2.16
C THR A 76 -13.31 6.36 -1.70
N GLY A 77 -12.46 5.31 -1.65
CA GLY A 77 -12.77 4.00 -1.10
C GLY A 77 -12.66 3.95 0.43
N HIS A 78 -12.33 2.76 0.96
CA HIS A 78 -12.26 2.54 2.40
C HIS A 78 -10.84 2.19 2.93
N ALA A 79 -9.83 2.17 2.06
CA ALA A 79 -8.45 1.78 2.44
C ALA A 79 -7.90 2.59 3.63
N TRP A 80 -8.26 3.85 3.75
CA TRP A 80 -7.83 4.75 4.83
C TRP A 80 -8.44 4.44 6.21
N HIS A 81 -9.42 3.54 6.28
CA HIS A 81 -9.94 3.02 7.54
C HIS A 81 -9.04 1.95 8.16
N HIS A 82 -8.15 1.35 7.38
CA HIS A 82 -7.23 0.31 7.82
C HIS A 82 -5.93 0.89 8.37
N SER A 83 -5.33 0.20 9.34
CA SER A 83 -3.99 0.55 9.84
C SER A 83 -2.91 0.27 8.79
N ASN A 84 -1.71 0.85 8.97
CA ASN A 84 -0.55 0.53 8.14
C ASN A 84 -0.24 -0.97 8.11
N GLU A 85 -0.42 -1.65 9.23
CA GLU A 85 -0.20 -3.10 9.33
C GLU A 85 -1.18 -3.87 8.44
N VAL A 86 -2.47 -3.53 8.48
CA VAL A 86 -3.49 -4.17 7.65
C VAL A 86 -3.24 -3.90 6.17
N LEU A 87 -2.91 -2.66 5.80
CA LEU A 87 -2.57 -2.31 4.42
C LEU A 87 -1.36 -3.10 3.94
N PHE A 88 -0.31 -3.18 4.75
CA PHE A 88 0.90 -3.93 4.42
C PHE A 88 0.62 -5.42 4.24
N LYS A 89 -0.09 -6.04 5.19
CA LYS A 89 -0.47 -7.45 5.12
C LYS A 89 -1.34 -7.76 3.90
N THR A 90 -2.33 -6.92 3.63
CA THR A 90 -3.21 -7.11 2.46
C THR A 90 -2.43 -7.08 1.15
N VAL A 91 -1.47 -6.17 1.00
CA VAL A 91 -0.63 -6.14 -0.22
C VAL A 91 0.33 -7.33 -0.24
N LYS A 92 0.91 -7.71 0.90
CA LYS A 92 1.91 -8.78 0.97
C LYS A 92 1.29 -10.17 0.84
N GLU A 93 0.20 -10.43 1.54
CA GLU A 93 -0.39 -11.77 1.73
C GLU A 93 -1.67 -11.99 0.92
N GLY A 94 -2.31 -10.90 0.48
CA GLY A 94 -3.62 -10.92 -0.17
C GLY A 94 -4.75 -10.50 0.77
N SER A 95 -5.96 -10.45 0.23
CA SER A 95 -7.15 -10.19 1.03
C SER A 95 -7.36 -11.30 2.06
N ILE A 96 -7.83 -10.90 3.26
CA ILE A 96 -8.29 -11.84 4.28
C ILE A 96 -9.55 -12.62 3.83
N ASP A 97 -10.32 -12.02 2.94
CA ASP A 97 -11.49 -12.66 2.34
C ASP A 97 -11.05 -13.60 1.23
N SER A 98 -11.31 -14.92 1.42
CA SER A 98 -10.93 -15.97 0.47
C SER A 98 -11.59 -15.82 -0.89
N ASP A 99 -12.76 -15.21 -0.96
CA ASP A 99 -13.53 -15.00 -2.19
C ASP A 99 -13.01 -13.80 -3.00
N SER A 100 -12.19 -12.94 -2.38
CA SER A 100 -11.56 -11.82 -3.05
C SER A 100 -10.50 -12.29 -4.06
N PRO A 101 -10.46 -11.73 -5.28
CA PRO A 101 -9.40 -11.99 -6.25
C PRO A 101 -8.06 -11.32 -5.90
N MET A 102 -8.02 -10.46 -4.88
CA MET A 102 -6.79 -9.80 -4.43
C MET A 102 -5.81 -10.82 -3.85
N ARG A 103 -4.80 -11.19 -4.64
CA ARG A 103 -3.72 -12.09 -4.23
C ARG A 103 -2.56 -11.30 -3.67
N GLY A 104 -1.78 -11.92 -2.78
CA GLY A 104 -0.59 -11.31 -2.21
C GLY A 104 0.54 -11.12 -3.25
N PHE A 105 1.39 -10.16 -2.98
CA PHE A 105 2.55 -9.81 -3.81
C PHE A 105 3.89 -10.11 -3.14
N GLY A 106 3.89 -10.72 -1.96
CA GLY A 106 5.10 -10.99 -1.19
C GLY A 106 6.11 -11.93 -1.86
N ASP A 107 5.68 -12.71 -2.84
CA ASP A 107 6.52 -13.56 -3.69
C ASP A 107 7.22 -12.76 -4.83
N ARG A 108 6.71 -11.58 -5.18
CA ARG A 108 7.14 -10.78 -6.35
C ARG A 108 7.68 -9.40 -5.99
N LEU A 109 7.25 -8.85 -4.86
CA LEU A 109 7.65 -7.54 -4.36
C LEU A 109 8.34 -7.69 -3.00
N SER A 110 9.51 -7.07 -2.85
CA SER A 110 10.14 -6.93 -1.54
C SER A 110 9.31 -6.06 -0.60
N ASP A 111 9.51 -6.20 0.70
CA ASP A 111 8.83 -5.39 1.72
C ASP A 111 9.02 -3.88 1.46
N GLU A 112 10.20 -3.46 1.02
CA GLU A 112 10.47 -2.07 0.63
C GLU A 112 9.59 -1.61 -0.54
N LYS A 113 9.42 -2.43 -1.58
CA LYS A 113 8.55 -2.13 -2.73
C LYS A 113 7.08 -2.10 -2.32
N ILE A 114 6.66 -2.96 -1.40
CA ILE A 114 5.30 -2.96 -0.83
C ILE A 114 5.07 -1.66 -0.06
N VAL A 115 6.00 -1.25 0.80
CA VAL A 115 5.94 0.05 1.49
C VAL A 115 5.83 1.19 0.48
N THR A 116 6.68 1.20 -0.54
CA THR A 116 6.74 2.26 -1.54
C THR A 116 5.43 2.40 -2.33
N VAL A 117 4.79 1.30 -2.73
CA VAL A 117 3.50 1.36 -3.43
C VAL A 117 2.35 1.78 -2.52
N ILE A 118 2.38 1.40 -1.24
CA ILE A 118 1.39 1.85 -0.25
C ILE A 118 1.53 3.37 -0.02
N GLN A 119 2.74 3.87 0.13
CA GLN A 119 3.00 5.31 0.26
C GLN A 119 2.51 6.08 -0.96
N TYR A 120 2.67 5.54 -2.17
CA TYR A 120 2.14 6.15 -3.38
C TYR A 120 0.62 6.30 -3.33
N PHE A 121 -0.15 5.25 -3.11
CA PHE A 121 -1.60 5.41 -3.11
C PHE A 121 -2.11 6.22 -1.89
N LYS A 122 -1.42 6.19 -0.74
CA LYS A 122 -1.70 7.09 0.39
C LYS A 122 -1.46 8.55 0.01
N SER A 123 -0.47 8.86 -0.84
CA SER A 123 -0.22 10.22 -1.32
C SER A 123 -1.37 10.79 -2.17
N LEU A 124 -2.20 9.92 -2.76
CA LEU A 124 -3.39 10.32 -3.51
C LEU A 124 -4.58 10.70 -2.60
N TRP A 125 -4.52 10.39 -1.31
CA TRP A 125 -5.58 10.73 -0.38
C TRP A 125 -5.65 12.24 -0.14
N PRO A 126 -6.84 12.84 -0.03
CA PRO A 126 -6.98 14.21 0.43
C PRO A 126 -6.25 14.42 1.76
N GLU A 127 -5.67 15.60 1.96
CA GLU A 127 -4.88 15.93 3.14
C GLU A 127 -5.63 15.62 4.45
N LYS A 128 -6.92 15.96 4.52
CA LYS A 128 -7.77 15.66 5.69
C LYS A 128 -7.78 14.16 6.03
N ILE A 129 -7.83 13.30 5.00
CA ILE A 129 -7.82 11.85 5.18
C ILE A 129 -6.45 11.37 5.63
N ARG A 130 -5.36 11.86 5.04
CA ARG A 130 -3.99 11.52 5.45
C ARG A 130 -3.74 11.90 6.91
N THR A 131 -4.10 13.12 7.30
CA THR A 131 -3.96 13.59 8.68
C THR A 131 -4.77 12.74 9.67
N HIS A 132 -6.02 12.41 9.32
CA HIS A 132 -6.86 11.55 10.17
C HIS A 132 -6.27 10.15 10.32
N HIS A 133 -5.78 9.56 9.22
CA HIS A 133 -5.14 8.24 9.24
C HIS A 133 -3.87 8.25 10.10
N ALA A 134 -3.00 9.27 9.94
CA ALA A 134 -1.77 9.38 10.71
C ALA A 134 -2.02 9.48 12.23
N MET A 135 -3.08 10.17 12.66
CA MET A 135 -3.45 10.27 14.07
C MET A 135 -3.97 8.96 14.69
N ARG A 136 -4.53 8.06 13.87
CA ARG A 136 -5.11 6.80 14.35
C ARG A 136 -4.10 5.68 14.52
N ILE A 137 -2.95 5.78 13.88
CA ILE A 137 -1.91 4.75 13.86
C ILE A 137 -0.75 4.99 14.83
N GLN A 138 -0.86 6.02 15.67
CA GLN A 138 0.11 6.31 16.73
C GLN A 138 -0.15 5.45 17.97
#